data_041d999ec35888c5a008494c5f501ca3
#
_entry.id   041d999ec35888c5a008494c5f501ca3
#
_cell.length_a   1.000
_cell.length_b   1.000
_cell.length_c   1.000
_cell.angle_alpha   90.00
_cell.angle_beta   90.00
_cell.angle_gamma   90.00
#
_symmetry.space_group_name_H-M   'P 1'
#
loop_
_entity.id
_entity.type
_entity.pdbx_description
1 polymer ?
#
loop_
_entity_poly.entity_id
_entity_poly.type
_entity_poly.pdbx_seq_one_letter_code
_entity_poly.pdbx_strand_id
1 'polypeptide(L)'
;MGAMKGTVLTCLREIVINAAGEPMWHRCLEAAGFEAYTLFTLAEDVPDVRAIALVHAVCEKLGLSAEQAGDAFGEHWVNAYAPRLYKHLYSRYGSAREFFADINNMHDRVMRHVKDAKPPRFRLEWQGENTLLMHYESHRGLIDVAVGMARAMGRFYGEPLVVTKVSAKAMRVVFPAVAR
;
A
#
# COMPACT_ATOMS: atom_id res chain seq x y z
N MET A 1 8.89 19.51 -2.39
CA MET A 1 9.20 18.10 -2.03
C MET A 1 7.90 17.39 -1.75
N GLY A 2 7.79 16.08 -2.08
CA GLY A 2 6.61 15.28 -1.74
C GLY A 2 6.59 14.93 -0.24
N ALA A 3 5.39 14.65 0.26
CA ALA A 3 5.20 14.16 1.62
C ALA A 3 4.25 12.96 1.63
N MET A 4 4.52 12.01 2.52
CA MET A 4 3.69 10.86 2.82
C MET A 4 2.83 11.17 4.04
N LYS A 5 1.56 10.79 4.01
CA LYS A 5 0.69 10.97 5.19
C LYS A 5 1.10 10.02 6.31
N GLY A 6 1.07 10.52 7.53
CA GLY A 6 1.41 9.73 8.73
C GLY A 6 0.57 8.48 8.92
N THR A 7 -0.64 8.43 8.34
CA THR A 7 -1.48 7.22 8.31
C THR A 7 -0.74 5.99 7.72
N VAL A 8 0.12 6.20 6.72
CA VAL A 8 0.94 5.11 6.12
C VAL A 8 1.97 4.62 7.13
N LEU A 9 2.64 5.55 7.83
CA LEU A 9 3.66 5.21 8.83
C LEU A 9 3.05 4.61 10.11
N THR A 10 1.82 5.03 10.47
CA THR A 10 1.07 4.43 11.58
C THR A 10 0.69 2.98 11.26
N CYS A 11 0.28 2.70 10.02
CA CYS A 11 0.06 1.32 9.58
C CYS A 11 1.35 0.49 9.63
N LEU A 12 2.46 1.05 9.13
CA LEU A 12 3.77 0.39 9.19
C LEU A 12 4.20 0.09 10.63
N ARG A 13 3.95 1.03 11.57
CA ARG A 13 4.20 0.82 13.01
C ARG A 13 3.43 -0.39 13.54
N GLU A 14 2.14 -0.49 13.23
CA GLU A 14 1.33 -1.63 13.69
C GLU A 14 1.91 -2.96 13.18
N ILE A 15 2.33 -3.02 11.91
CA ILE A 15 2.93 -4.22 11.32
C ILE A 15 4.20 -4.62 12.08
N VAL A 16 5.10 -3.67 12.32
CA VAL A 16 6.37 -3.93 13.02
C VAL A 16 6.13 -4.38 14.46
N ILE A 17 5.23 -3.70 15.17
CA ILE A 17 4.92 -4.05 16.57
C ILE A 17 4.29 -5.42 16.66
N ASN A 18 3.35 -5.76 15.77
CA ASN A 18 2.72 -7.07 15.74
C ASN A 18 3.71 -8.20 15.43
N ALA A 19 4.72 -7.94 14.60
CA ALA A 19 5.70 -8.92 14.19
C ALA A 19 6.86 -9.10 15.20
N ALA A 20 7.32 -8.01 15.83
CA ALA A 20 8.59 -8.01 16.58
C ALA A 20 8.58 -7.10 17.83
N GLY A 21 7.44 -6.55 18.19
CA GLY A 21 7.26 -5.72 19.39
C GLY A 21 7.72 -4.27 19.23
N GLU A 22 7.34 -3.45 20.21
CA GLU A 22 7.62 -2.02 20.23
C GLU A 22 9.13 -1.66 20.25
N PRO A 23 10.00 -2.42 20.93
CA PRO A 23 11.44 -2.14 20.88
C PRO A 23 12.04 -2.26 19.47
N MET A 24 11.48 -3.09 18.60
CA MET A 24 11.91 -3.17 17.20
C MET A 24 11.50 -1.93 16.42
N TRP A 25 10.28 -1.42 16.65
CA TRP A 25 9.84 -0.16 16.02
C TRP A 25 10.77 1.00 16.40
N HIS A 26 11.14 1.15 17.68
CA HIS A 26 12.09 2.18 18.12
C HIS A 26 13.43 2.07 17.37
N ARG A 27 13.98 0.87 17.22
CA ARG A 27 15.21 0.65 16.42
C ARG A 27 15.04 1.01 14.95
N CYS A 28 13.88 0.79 14.36
CA CYS A 28 13.61 1.22 12.98
C CYS A 28 13.57 2.74 12.87
N LEU A 29 12.94 3.43 13.83
CA LEU A 29 12.90 4.89 13.89
C LEU A 29 14.31 5.50 13.95
N GLU A 30 15.13 5.02 14.89
CA GLU A 30 16.51 5.48 15.06
C GLU A 30 17.35 5.24 13.79
N ALA A 31 17.25 4.05 13.20
CA ALA A 31 17.95 3.73 11.95
C ALA A 31 17.54 4.62 10.78
N ALA A 32 16.31 5.14 10.78
CA ALA A 32 15.80 6.08 9.79
C ALA A 32 16.05 7.57 10.16
N GLY A 33 16.77 7.84 11.25
CA GLY A 33 17.09 9.18 11.72
C GLY A 33 15.94 9.92 12.40
N PHE A 34 14.97 9.18 12.95
CA PHE A 34 13.96 9.71 13.86
C PHE A 34 14.38 9.49 15.31
N GLU A 35 13.77 10.23 16.24
CA GLU A 35 13.88 9.90 17.65
C GLU A 35 13.11 8.59 17.94
N ALA A 36 13.62 7.78 18.90
CA ALA A 36 13.09 6.45 19.20
C ALA A 36 11.59 6.41 19.52
N TYR A 37 11.06 7.48 20.11
CA TYR A 37 9.67 7.58 20.54
C TYR A 37 8.81 8.48 19.65
N THR A 38 9.27 8.73 18.41
CA THR A 38 8.48 9.51 17.44
C THR A 38 7.12 8.87 17.20
N LEU A 39 6.07 9.66 17.36
CA LEU A 39 4.69 9.29 17.05
C LEU A 39 4.22 10.08 15.81
N PHE A 40 3.59 9.39 14.89
CA PHE A 40 2.98 10.01 13.72
C PHE A 40 1.48 10.17 13.92
N THR A 41 0.94 11.35 13.61
CA THR A 41 -0.51 11.54 13.53
C THR A 41 -1.01 11.16 12.14
N LEU A 42 -2.28 10.76 12.02
CA LEU A 42 -2.84 10.26 10.75
C LEU A 42 -2.75 11.29 9.61
N ALA A 43 -2.96 12.56 9.92
CA ALA A 43 -3.00 13.65 8.93
C ALA A 43 -1.63 14.31 8.69
N GLU A 44 -0.61 13.98 9.48
CA GLU A 44 0.71 14.59 9.40
C GLU A 44 1.37 14.37 8.04
N ASP A 45 2.07 15.39 7.57
CA ASP A 45 2.89 15.33 6.36
C ASP A 45 4.35 15.03 6.72
N VAL A 46 4.78 13.80 6.46
CA VAL A 46 6.17 13.36 6.66
C VAL A 46 6.90 13.46 5.33
N PRO A 47 8.04 14.18 5.23
CA PRO A 47 8.80 14.28 3.99
C PRO A 47 9.09 12.91 3.38
N ASP A 48 8.84 12.73 2.08
CA ASP A 48 8.97 11.42 1.41
C ASP A 48 10.34 10.78 1.64
N VAL A 49 11.42 11.55 1.64
CA VAL A 49 12.78 11.04 1.88
C VAL A 49 12.91 10.38 3.26
N ARG A 50 12.30 10.95 4.29
CA ARG A 50 12.31 10.38 5.64
C ARG A 50 11.38 9.18 5.77
N ALA A 51 10.19 9.27 5.19
CA ALA A 51 9.23 8.17 5.18
C ALA A 51 9.78 6.93 4.46
N ILE A 52 10.43 7.12 3.30
CA ILE A 52 11.06 6.04 2.54
C ILE A 52 12.27 5.45 3.31
N ALA A 53 13.08 6.29 3.96
CA ALA A 53 14.17 5.82 4.82
C ALA A 53 13.64 4.90 5.93
N LEU A 54 12.49 5.22 6.53
CA LEU A 54 11.87 4.38 7.54
C LEU A 54 11.38 3.03 6.97
N VAL A 55 10.80 3.03 5.78
CA VAL A 55 10.42 1.78 5.08
C VAL A 55 11.67 0.89 4.86
N HIS A 56 12.77 1.48 4.40
CA HIS A 56 14.03 0.72 4.21
C HIS A 56 14.59 0.20 5.54
N ALA A 57 14.58 1.01 6.60
CA ALA A 57 15.02 0.59 7.92
C ALA A 57 14.19 -0.58 8.46
N VAL A 58 12.86 -0.58 8.24
CA VAL A 58 11.99 -1.71 8.60
C VAL A 58 12.38 -2.97 7.83
N CYS A 59 12.58 -2.88 6.51
CA CYS A 59 13.02 -4.02 5.71
C CYS A 59 14.35 -4.60 6.24
N GLU A 60 15.34 -3.74 6.49
CA GLU A 60 16.66 -4.13 7.00
C GLU A 60 16.57 -4.79 8.38
N LYS A 61 15.89 -4.14 9.33
CA LYS A 61 15.82 -4.63 10.73
C LYS A 61 15.03 -5.92 10.88
N LEU A 62 14.04 -6.15 10.02
CA LEU A 62 13.24 -7.37 10.02
C LEU A 62 13.77 -8.44 9.05
N GLY A 63 14.80 -8.15 8.26
CA GLY A 63 15.36 -9.08 7.26
C GLY A 63 14.38 -9.38 6.13
N LEU A 64 13.52 -8.43 5.76
CA LEU A 64 12.50 -8.61 4.73
C LEU A 64 12.98 -8.10 3.37
N SER A 65 12.66 -8.83 2.31
CA SER A 65 12.74 -8.29 0.95
C SER A 65 11.65 -7.20 0.76
N ALA A 66 11.82 -6.35 -0.25
CA ALA A 66 10.82 -5.35 -0.60
C ALA A 66 9.45 -5.98 -0.93
N GLU A 67 9.45 -7.14 -1.58
CA GLU A 67 8.23 -7.90 -1.89
C GLU A 67 7.54 -8.40 -0.60
N GLN A 68 8.30 -9.01 0.32
CA GLN A 68 7.75 -9.48 1.60
C GLN A 68 7.18 -8.34 2.44
N ALA A 69 7.88 -7.20 2.50
CA ALA A 69 7.39 -6.01 3.19
C ALA A 69 6.14 -5.44 2.52
N GLY A 70 6.10 -5.43 1.19
CA GLY A 70 4.93 -5.03 0.41
C GLY A 70 3.72 -5.92 0.67
N ASP A 71 3.91 -7.24 0.70
CA ASP A 71 2.84 -8.20 1.00
C ASP A 71 2.32 -8.04 2.43
N ALA A 72 3.21 -7.89 3.42
CA ALA A 72 2.83 -7.65 4.81
C ALA A 72 2.06 -6.32 4.97
N PHE A 73 2.52 -5.27 4.29
CA PHE A 73 1.83 -3.98 4.29
C PHE A 73 0.45 -4.09 3.64
N GLY A 74 0.37 -4.69 2.46
CA GLY A 74 -0.89 -4.85 1.73
C GLY A 74 -1.92 -5.63 2.55
N GLU A 75 -1.52 -6.75 3.14
CA GLU A 75 -2.38 -7.58 3.98
C GLU A 75 -2.94 -6.79 5.16
N HIS A 76 -2.07 -6.12 5.92
CA HIS A 76 -2.50 -5.37 7.10
C HIS A 76 -3.33 -4.14 6.72
N TRP A 77 -2.91 -3.40 5.67
CA TRP A 77 -3.64 -2.23 5.20
C TRP A 77 -5.06 -2.58 4.76
N VAL A 78 -5.21 -3.58 3.89
CA VAL A 78 -6.50 -3.91 3.27
C VAL A 78 -7.45 -4.56 4.26
N ASN A 79 -6.96 -5.49 5.08
CA ASN A 79 -7.85 -6.32 5.90
C ASN A 79 -8.03 -5.81 7.34
N ALA A 80 -7.10 -4.98 7.86
CA ALA A 80 -7.15 -4.53 9.25
C ALA A 80 -7.18 -3.01 9.39
N TYR A 81 -6.28 -2.29 8.70
CA TYR A 81 -6.05 -0.87 8.98
C TYR A 81 -7.06 0.05 8.28
N ALA A 82 -7.13 -0.02 6.94
CA ALA A 82 -7.99 0.87 6.16
C ALA A 82 -9.49 0.69 6.43
N PRO A 83 -10.02 -0.51 6.72
CA PRO A 83 -11.44 -0.66 7.10
C PRO A 83 -11.84 0.11 8.36
N ARG A 84 -10.92 0.35 9.29
CA ARG A 84 -11.18 1.16 10.50
C ARG A 84 -11.33 2.65 10.17
N LEU A 85 -10.59 3.13 9.17
CA LEU A 85 -10.56 4.54 8.78
C LEU A 85 -11.55 4.86 7.65
N TYR A 86 -11.74 3.91 6.74
CA TYR A 86 -12.45 4.07 5.48
C TYR A 86 -13.51 2.97 5.28
N LYS A 87 -14.32 2.72 6.30
CA LYS A 87 -15.28 1.60 6.38
C LYS A 87 -16.12 1.39 5.11
N HIS A 88 -16.51 2.47 4.42
CA HIS A 88 -17.36 2.41 3.23
C HIS A 88 -16.58 2.44 1.91
N LEU A 89 -15.24 2.46 1.95
CA LEU A 89 -14.44 2.62 0.74
C LEU A 89 -14.51 1.36 -0.13
N TYR A 90 -14.31 0.20 0.47
CA TYR A 90 -14.27 -1.08 -0.25
C TYR A 90 -15.66 -1.67 -0.52
N SER A 91 -16.64 -1.41 0.36
CA SER A 91 -18.00 -1.91 0.20
C SER A 91 -18.77 -1.33 -1.00
N ARG A 92 -18.19 -0.34 -1.68
CA ARG A 92 -18.77 0.24 -2.92
C ARG A 92 -18.58 -0.65 -4.14
N TYR A 93 -17.67 -1.61 -4.08
CA TYR A 93 -17.27 -2.46 -5.20
C TYR A 93 -17.69 -3.90 -4.92
N GLY A 94 -18.22 -4.56 -5.92
CA GLY A 94 -18.63 -5.97 -5.83
C GLY A 94 -17.49 -6.94 -6.12
N SER A 95 -16.35 -6.46 -6.66
CA SER A 95 -15.23 -7.29 -7.09
C SER A 95 -13.90 -6.51 -7.08
N ALA A 96 -12.79 -7.24 -7.05
CA ALA A 96 -11.47 -6.66 -7.24
C ALA A 96 -11.32 -6.00 -8.62
N ARG A 97 -11.95 -6.58 -9.65
CA ARG A 97 -11.98 -6.00 -10.99
C ARG A 97 -12.59 -4.59 -11.00
N GLU A 98 -13.75 -4.42 -10.39
CA GLU A 98 -14.40 -3.12 -10.27
C GLU A 98 -13.56 -2.13 -9.47
N PHE A 99 -12.96 -2.60 -8.37
CA PHE A 99 -12.07 -1.78 -7.55
C PHE A 99 -10.87 -1.26 -8.37
N PHE A 100 -10.16 -2.14 -9.09
CA PHE A 100 -9.00 -1.72 -9.89
C PHE A 100 -9.39 -0.83 -11.08
N ALA A 101 -10.53 -1.08 -11.71
CA ALA A 101 -11.01 -0.22 -12.80
C ALA A 101 -11.29 1.22 -12.31
N ASP A 102 -11.66 1.40 -11.05
CA ASP A 102 -12.01 2.70 -10.45
C ASP A 102 -10.92 3.25 -9.48
N ILE A 103 -9.72 2.64 -9.43
CA ILE A 103 -8.68 2.93 -8.43
C ILE A 103 -8.31 4.42 -8.36
N ASN A 104 -8.19 5.10 -9.49
CA ASN A 104 -7.85 6.52 -9.52
C ASN A 104 -8.97 7.40 -8.98
N ASN A 105 -10.23 7.09 -9.30
CA ASN A 105 -11.39 7.81 -8.76
C ASN A 105 -11.54 7.52 -7.25
N MET A 106 -11.22 6.32 -6.81
CA MET A 106 -11.18 5.98 -5.39
C MET A 106 -10.13 6.86 -4.69
N HIS A 107 -8.93 7.01 -5.23
CA HIS A 107 -7.90 7.91 -4.72
C HIS A 107 -8.37 9.37 -4.71
N ASP A 108 -9.08 9.82 -5.74
CA ASP A 108 -9.66 11.18 -5.78
C ASP A 108 -10.69 11.41 -4.66
N ARG A 109 -11.49 10.39 -4.34
CA ARG A 109 -12.42 10.46 -3.19
C ARG A 109 -11.68 10.58 -1.87
N VAL A 110 -10.62 9.80 -1.66
CA VAL A 110 -9.79 9.91 -0.44
C VAL A 110 -9.17 11.30 -0.33
N MET A 111 -8.63 11.84 -1.43
CA MET A 111 -8.00 13.17 -1.43
C MET A 111 -8.97 14.31 -1.08
N ARG A 112 -10.27 14.15 -1.34
CA ARG A 112 -11.27 15.15 -0.91
C ARG A 112 -11.41 15.26 0.61
N HIS A 113 -11.08 14.20 1.33
CA HIS A 113 -11.20 14.13 2.78
C HIS A 113 -9.86 14.19 3.53
N VAL A 114 -8.76 13.94 2.83
CA VAL A 114 -7.40 13.96 3.39
C VAL A 114 -6.60 15.03 2.65
N LYS A 115 -6.56 16.23 3.23
CA LYS A 115 -5.87 17.39 2.64
C LYS A 115 -4.43 17.04 2.29
N ASP A 116 -3.98 17.46 1.12
CA ASP A 116 -2.62 17.30 0.58
C ASP A 116 -2.15 15.84 0.43
N ALA A 117 -3.04 14.85 0.55
CA ALA A 117 -2.69 13.46 0.24
C ALA A 117 -2.32 13.32 -1.25
N LYS A 118 -1.26 12.56 -1.52
CA LYS A 118 -0.76 12.29 -2.88
C LYS A 118 -0.61 10.77 -3.08
N PRO A 119 -1.72 10.03 -3.19
CA PRO A 119 -1.65 8.61 -3.50
C PRO A 119 -1.04 8.40 -4.90
N PRO A 120 -0.49 7.21 -5.19
CA PRO A 120 -0.02 6.90 -6.54
C PRO A 120 -1.17 6.97 -7.55
N ARG A 121 -0.85 7.28 -8.79
CA ARG A 121 -1.76 7.13 -9.93
C ARG A 121 -1.41 5.85 -10.68
N PHE A 122 -2.39 5.32 -11.37
CA PHE A 122 -2.22 4.14 -12.19
C PHE A 122 -2.77 4.40 -13.58
N ARG A 123 -1.93 4.23 -14.61
CA ARG A 123 -2.43 4.12 -15.97
C ARG A 123 -2.80 2.65 -16.20
N LEU A 124 -4.05 2.42 -16.54
CA LEU A 124 -4.63 1.10 -16.69
C LEU A 124 -4.65 0.68 -18.16
N GLU A 125 -4.19 -0.53 -18.46
CA GLU A 125 -4.16 -1.10 -19.80
C GLU A 125 -4.69 -2.53 -19.76
N TRP A 126 -5.87 -2.74 -20.33
CA TRP A 126 -6.46 -4.06 -20.42
C TRP A 126 -5.85 -4.85 -21.58
N GLN A 127 -5.31 -6.02 -21.28
CA GLN A 127 -4.74 -6.97 -22.23
C GLN A 127 -5.70 -8.17 -22.35
N GLY A 128 -6.72 -8.04 -23.19
CA GLY A 128 -7.83 -8.98 -23.27
C GLY A 128 -8.82 -8.84 -22.10
N GLU A 129 -9.63 -9.88 -21.88
CA GLU A 129 -10.74 -9.82 -20.92
C GLU A 129 -10.29 -9.90 -19.46
N ASN A 130 -9.23 -10.65 -19.16
CA ASN A 130 -8.88 -11.02 -17.78
C ASN A 130 -7.52 -10.52 -17.31
N THR A 131 -6.82 -9.74 -18.10
CA THR A 131 -5.48 -9.26 -17.74
C THR A 131 -5.45 -7.74 -17.72
N LEU A 132 -5.05 -7.15 -16.61
CA LEU A 132 -4.84 -5.73 -16.43
C LEU A 132 -3.36 -5.45 -16.18
N LEU A 133 -2.74 -4.65 -17.05
CA LEU A 133 -1.44 -4.07 -16.81
C LEU A 133 -1.64 -2.70 -16.14
N MET A 134 -1.08 -2.54 -14.95
CA MET A 134 -1.16 -1.31 -14.18
C MET A 134 0.20 -0.64 -14.13
N HIS A 135 0.33 0.53 -14.75
CA HIS A 135 1.53 1.34 -14.71
C HIS A 135 1.48 2.27 -13.48
N TYR A 136 2.44 2.09 -12.60
CA TYR A 136 2.55 2.82 -11.33
C TYR A 136 3.20 4.19 -11.55
N GLU A 137 2.44 5.24 -11.34
CA GLU A 137 2.85 6.62 -11.54
C GLU A 137 3.05 7.30 -10.17
N SER A 138 4.23 7.09 -9.61
CA SER A 138 4.68 7.75 -8.38
C SER A 138 6.20 7.81 -8.33
N HIS A 139 6.73 8.91 -7.80
CA HIS A 139 8.17 9.10 -7.61
C HIS A 139 8.73 8.34 -6.39
N ARG A 140 7.87 7.78 -5.54
CA ARG A 140 8.26 7.08 -4.30
C ARG A 140 8.92 5.72 -4.53
N GLY A 141 8.72 5.10 -5.69
CA GLY A 141 9.32 3.80 -6.00
C GLY A 141 8.75 2.62 -5.20
N LEU A 142 7.56 2.76 -4.60
CA LEU A 142 6.94 1.75 -3.72
C LEU A 142 6.04 0.77 -4.52
N ILE A 143 6.52 0.28 -5.65
CA ILE A 143 5.77 -0.67 -6.49
C ILE A 143 5.49 -1.99 -5.73
N ASP A 144 6.41 -2.46 -4.89
CA ASP A 144 6.21 -3.69 -4.13
C ASP A 144 5.05 -3.58 -3.14
N VAL A 145 4.85 -2.40 -2.55
CA VAL A 145 3.66 -2.09 -1.72
C VAL A 145 2.39 -2.16 -2.56
N ALA A 146 2.39 -1.58 -3.77
CA ALA A 146 1.23 -1.64 -4.66
C ALA A 146 0.90 -3.08 -5.08
N VAL A 147 1.92 -3.91 -5.35
CA VAL A 147 1.77 -5.36 -5.66
C VAL A 147 1.17 -6.10 -4.47
N GLY A 148 1.70 -5.90 -3.27
CA GLY A 148 1.18 -6.53 -2.04
C GLY A 148 -0.27 -6.12 -1.76
N MET A 149 -0.60 -4.85 -1.92
CA MET A 149 -1.99 -4.37 -1.80
C MET A 149 -2.91 -5.00 -2.84
N ALA A 150 -2.46 -5.16 -4.09
CA ALA A 150 -3.26 -5.79 -5.13
C ALA A 150 -3.54 -7.27 -4.82
N ARG A 151 -2.56 -8.00 -4.30
CA ARG A 151 -2.73 -9.39 -3.81
C ARG A 151 -3.75 -9.46 -2.64
N ALA A 152 -3.64 -8.54 -1.70
CA ALA A 152 -4.55 -8.45 -0.56
C ALA A 152 -5.99 -8.11 -0.99
N MET A 153 -6.18 -7.24 -1.98
CA MET A 153 -7.50 -6.93 -2.55
C MET A 153 -8.16 -8.16 -3.19
N GLY A 154 -7.38 -8.99 -3.88
CA GLY A 154 -7.90 -10.27 -4.39
C GLY A 154 -8.46 -11.15 -3.27
N ARG A 155 -7.70 -11.30 -2.18
CA ARG A 155 -8.15 -12.06 -0.99
C ARG A 155 -9.37 -11.42 -0.34
N PHE A 156 -9.40 -10.10 -0.21
CA PHE A 156 -10.53 -9.36 0.37
C PHE A 156 -11.85 -9.61 -0.36
N TYR A 157 -11.81 -9.66 -1.70
CA TYR A 157 -13.01 -9.96 -2.51
C TYR A 157 -13.23 -11.46 -2.76
N GLY A 158 -12.37 -12.33 -2.21
CA GLY A 158 -12.47 -13.78 -2.46
C GLY A 158 -12.12 -14.19 -3.89
N GLU A 159 -11.36 -13.36 -4.61
CA GLU A 159 -10.95 -13.60 -5.99
C GLU A 159 -9.48 -14.08 -6.03
N PRO A 160 -9.18 -15.25 -6.65
CA PRO A 160 -7.83 -15.75 -6.77
C PRO A 160 -7.05 -15.02 -7.86
N LEU A 161 -6.63 -13.78 -7.58
CA LEU A 161 -5.84 -12.97 -8.50
C LEU A 161 -4.40 -13.48 -8.58
N VAL A 162 -3.83 -13.48 -9.80
CA VAL A 162 -2.39 -13.63 -9.98
C VAL A 162 -1.79 -12.23 -10.22
N VAL A 163 -1.03 -11.74 -9.26
CA VAL A 163 -0.39 -10.43 -9.34
C VAL A 163 1.12 -10.57 -9.44
N THR A 164 1.69 -10.04 -10.51
CA THR A 164 3.12 -10.13 -10.81
C THR A 164 3.71 -8.73 -11.03
N LYS A 165 4.79 -8.42 -10.34
CA LYS A 165 5.61 -7.24 -10.63
C LYS A 165 6.30 -7.44 -11.99
N VAL A 166 6.01 -6.57 -12.94
CA VAL A 166 6.60 -6.61 -14.30
C VAL A 166 7.87 -5.77 -14.36
N SER A 167 7.89 -4.65 -13.68
CA SER A 167 9.03 -3.74 -13.61
C SER A 167 8.97 -2.88 -12.35
N ALA A 168 9.95 -1.98 -12.16
CA ALA A 168 9.91 -0.98 -11.10
C ALA A 168 8.71 0.00 -11.20
N LYS A 169 7.99 -0.01 -12.32
CA LYS A 169 6.87 0.91 -12.59
C LYS A 169 5.63 0.22 -13.16
N ALA A 170 5.56 -1.11 -13.12
CA ALA A 170 4.37 -1.81 -13.65
C ALA A 170 4.14 -3.14 -12.93
N MET A 171 2.88 -3.48 -12.74
CA MET A 171 2.42 -4.79 -12.31
C MET A 171 1.33 -5.31 -13.23
N ARG A 172 1.24 -6.63 -13.35
CA ARG A 172 0.19 -7.32 -14.08
C ARG A 172 -0.74 -8.00 -13.08
N VAL A 173 -2.03 -7.79 -13.27
CA VAL A 173 -3.10 -8.44 -12.50
C VAL A 173 -3.89 -9.32 -13.45
N VAL A 174 -3.93 -10.62 -13.16
CA VAL A 174 -4.74 -11.59 -13.91
C VAL A 174 -5.91 -11.99 -13.03
N PHE A 175 -7.11 -11.75 -13.52
CA PHE A 175 -8.37 -12.11 -12.86
C PHE A 175 -8.77 -13.54 -13.22
N PRO A 176 -9.49 -14.25 -12.35
CA PRO A 176 -10.07 -15.54 -12.71
C PRO A 176 -10.99 -15.40 -13.91
N ALA A 177 -11.05 -16.42 -14.73
CA ALA A 177 -12.02 -16.47 -15.83
C ALA A 177 -13.43 -16.38 -15.25
N VAL A 178 -14.25 -15.51 -15.83
CA VAL A 178 -15.68 -15.47 -15.46
C VAL A 178 -16.30 -16.82 -15.85
N ALA A 179 -16.79 -17.57 -14.87
CA ALA A 179 -17.55 -18.78 -15.17
C ALA A 179 -18.77 -18.37 -16.02
N ARG A 180 -18.83 -18.88 -17.25
CA ARG A 180 -19.96 -18.68 -18.16
C ARG A 180 -21.14 -19.53 -17.73
#